data_b050020c7987da1494c8bb01e184d0c3
#
_entry.id   b050020c7987da1494c8bb01e184d0c3
#
_cell.length_a   1.000
_cell.length_b   1.000
_cell.length_c   1.000
_cell.angle_alpha   90.00
_cell.angle_beta   90.00
_cell.angle_gamma   90.00
#
_symmetry.space_group_name_H-M   'P 1'
#
loop_
_entity.id
_entity.type
_entity.pdbx_description
1 polymer ?
#
loop_
_entity_poly.entity_id
_entity_poly.type
_entity_poly.pdbx_seq_one_letter_code
_entity_poly.pdbx_strand_id
1 'polypeptide(L)'
;MADTPLYTQPYGAILFAPEVPCLVVSWHGFANSEQFQDLMDQGLALYQAEAQRTQPLGWLADTRSHSAIRTADQEWLTANWDLRAYLAGIRHVCFVIPDSVVGQITINTYSTNAEASAEHPITTSQHRTLAEAKAELRATLLGQ
;
A
#
# COMPACT_ATOMS: atom_id res chain seq x y z
N MET A 1 1.05 20.48 -2.12
CA MET A 1 0.92 20.07 -3.53
C MET A 1 -0.14 18.98 -3.65
N ALA A 2 -0.91 19.03 -4.72
CA ALA A 2 -1.96 18.03 -4.92
C ALA A 2 -1.36 16.71 -5.38
N ASP A 3 -2.02 15.60 -5.00
CA ASP A 3 -1.65 14.27 -5.47
C ASP A 3 -2.00 14.14 -6.95
N THR A 4 -1.12 13.50 -7.71
CA THR A 4 -1.28 13.35 -9.16
C THR A 4 -1.81 11.95 -9.47
N PRO A 5 -3.00 11.83 -10.11
CA PRO A 5 -3.50 10.53 -10.53
C PRO A 5 -2.61 9.90 -11.59
N LEU A 6 -2.25 8.62 -11.39
CA LEU A 6 -1.43 7.84 -12.34
C LEU A 6 -2.24 6.73 -12.99
N TYR A 7 -3.21 6.17 -12.28
CA TYR A 7 -4.03 5.06 -12.76
C TYR A 7 -5.37 5.12 -12.03
N THR A 8 -6.48 5.08 -12.76
CA THR A 8 -7.81 5.22 -12.17
C THR A 8 -8.75 4.16 -12.74
N GLN A 9 -9.45 3.47 -11.84
CA GLN A 9 -10.49 2.48 -12.15
C GLN A 9 -11.67 2.69 -11.20
N PRO A 10 -12.86 2.16 -11.52
CA PRO A 10 -14.01 2.28 -10.60
C PRO A 10 -13.75 1.70 -9.22
N TYR A 11 -12.90 0.67 -9.11
CA TYR A 11 -12.59 0.00 -7.85
C TYR A 11 -11.38 0.58 -7.11
N GLY A 12 -10.66 1.54 -7.68
CA GLY A 12 -9.53 2.14 -7.01
C GLY A 12 -8.69 3.04 -7.89
N ALA A 13 -7.70 3.67 -7.29
CA ALA A 13 -6.81 4.59 -7.99
C ALA A 13 -5.40 4.52 -7.41
N ILE A 14 -4.43 4.90 -8.22
CA ILE A 14 -3.04 5.06 -7.82
C ILE A 14 -2.64 6.51 -8.07
N LEU A 15 -2.13 7.18 -7.04
CA LEU A 15 -1.74 8.58 -7.12
C LEU A 15 -0.29 8.73 -6.68
N PHE A 16 0.37 9.76 -7.19
CA PHE A 16 1.67 10.16 -6.69
C PHE A 16 1.52 11.37 -5.78
N ALA A 17 2.01 11.26 -4.54
CA ALA A 17 2.02 12.32 -3.55
C ALA A 17 3.43 12.88 -3.43
N PRO A 18 3.75 13.98 -4.12
CA PRO A 18 5.14 14.48 -4.20
C PRO A 18 5.67 15.03 -2.88
N GLU A 19 4.80 15.46 -1.97
CA GLU A 19 5.22 16.04 -0.70
C GLU A 19 5.75 15.03 0.30
N VAL A 20 5.50 13.74 0.09
CA VAL A 20 5.99 12.67 0.99
C VAL A 20 7.42 12.27 0.63
N PRO A 21 7.85 11.82 -0.55
CA PRO A 21 7.08 11.34 -1.70
C PRO A 21 6.67 9.87 -1.59
N CYS A 22 5.51 9.56 -2.11
CA CYS A 22 5.03 8.18 -2.10
C CYS A 22 3.99 7.95 -3.21
N LEU A 23 3.73 6.66 -3.49
CA LEU A 23 2.52 6.29 -4.20
C LEU A 23 1.42 6.02 -3.18
N VAL A 24 0.21 6.49 -3.48
CA VAL A 24 -0.99 6.22 -2.70
C VAL A 24 -1.86 5.27 -3.53
N VAL A 25 -2.08 4.07 -3.02
CA VAL A 25 -2.99 3.09 -3.62
C VAL A 25 -4.29 3.15 -2.85
N SER A 26 -5.34 3.64 -3.49
CA SER A 26 -6.63 3.89 -2.85
C SER A 26 -7.68 2.92 -3.37
N TRP A 27 -8.43 2.30 -2.47
CA TRP A 27 -9.47 1.34 -2.80
C TRP A 27 -10.85 1.99 -2.66
N HIS A 28 -11.76 1.69 -3.59
CA HIS A 28 -13.10 2.28 -3.62
C HIS A 28 -14.15 1.17 -3.52
N GLY A 29 -14.49 0.77 -2.29
CA GLY A 29 -15.49 -0.25 -2.04
C GLY A 29 -14.97 -1.66 -2.30
N PHE A 30 -15.79 -2.47 -2.99
CA PHE A 30 -15.46 -3.86 -3.27
C PHE A 30 -14.61 -3.99 -4.54
N ALA A 31 -13.59 -4.83 -4.44
CA ALA A 31 -12.79 -5.27 -5.59
C ALA A 31 -12.73 -6.80 -5.55
N ASN A 32 -13.02 -7.46 -6.68
CA ASN A 32 -12.81 -8.91 -6.75
C ASN A 32 -11.30 -9.21 -6.83
N SER A 33 -10.93 -10.50 -6.77
CA SER A 33 -9.51 -10.87 -6.73
C SER A 33 -8.74 -10.41 -7.96
N GLU A 34 -9.33 -10.50 -9.15
CA GLU A 34 -8.71 -10.02 -10.37
C GLU A 34 -8.45 -8.51 -10.33
N GLN A 35 -9.43 -7.74 -9.87
CA GLN A 35 -9.31 -6.29 -9.72
C GLN A 35 -8.31 -5.91 -8.64
N PHE A 36 -8.32 -6.62 -7.51
CA PHE A 36 -7.38 -6.40 -6.42
C PHE A 36 -5.94 -6.62 -6.89
N GLN A 37 -5.70 -7.74 -7.54
CA GLN A 37 -4.37 -8.09 -8.05
C GLN A 37 -3.93 -7.13 -9.14
N ASP A 38 -4.83 -6.71 -10.03
CA ASP A 38 -4.52 -5.72 -11.06
C ASP A 38 -4.05 -4.40 -10.43
N LEU A 39 -4.78 -3.88 -9.46
CA LEU A 39 -4.41 -2.60 -8.83
C LEU A 39 -3.06 -2.71 -8.13
N MET A 40 -2.80 -3.82 -7.43
CA MET A 40 -1.53 -4.04 -6.75
C MET A 40 -0.37 -4.18 -7.75
N ASP A 41 -0.58 -4.89 -8.86
CA ASP A 41 0.44 -5.06 -9.89
C ASP A 41 0.73 -3.76 -10.63
N GLN A 42 -0.31 -2.99 -10.98
CA GLN A 42 -0.15 -1.67 -11.61
C GLN A 42 0.58 -0.73 -10.67
N GLY A 43 0.23 -0.74 -9.39
CA GLY A 43 0.90 0.06 -8.38
C GLY A 43 2.38 -0.25 -8.28
N LEU A 44 2.74 -1.52 -8.29
CA LEU A 44 4.14 -1.92 -8.21
C LEU A 44 4.94 -1.50 -9.45
N ALA A 45 4.35 -1.64 -10.64
CA ALA A 45 4.99 -1.19 -11.88
C ALA A 45 5.22 0.33 -11.87
N LEU A 46 4.23 1.10 -11.41
CA LEU A 46 4.35 2.55 -11.30
C LEU A 46 5.36 2.95 -10.22
N TYR A 47 5.42 2.19 -9.12
CA TYR A 47 6.42 2.41 -8.08
C TYR A 47 7.83 2.24 -8.63
N GLN A 48 8.07 1.16 -9.36
CA GLN A 48 9.38 0.89 -9.96
C GLN A 48 9.78 1.99 -10.94
N ALA A 49 8.84 2.48 -11.76
CA ALA A 49 9.10 3.56 -12.70
C ALA A 49 9.41 4.88 -11.97
N GLU A 50 8.63 5.23 -10.94
CA GLU A 50 8.82 6.46 -10.19
C GLU A 50 10.12 6.42 -9.36
N ALA A 51 10.49 5.26 -8.83
CA ALA A 51 11.71 5.09 -8.04
C ALA A 51 12.99 5.35 -8.84
N GLN A 52 12.93 5.33 -10.18
CA GLN A 52 14.07 5.68 -11.02
C GLN A 52 14.45 7.16 -10.91
N ARG A 53 13.51 8.03 -10.56
CA ARG A 53 13.72 9.47 -10.48
C ARG A 53 13.41 10.08 -9.12
N THR A 54 12.82 9.31 -8.21
CA THR A 54 12.42 9.79 -6.88
C THR A 54 12.85 8.80 -5.82
N GLN A 55 13.79 9.21 -4.97
CA GLN A 55 14.28 8.39 -3.85
C GLN A 55 14.56 9.27 -2.65
N PRO A 56 14.19 8.83 -1.44
CA PRO A 56 13.42 7.61 -1.17
C PRO A 56 11.97 7.76 -1.62
N LEU A 57 11.31 6.66 -1.94
CA LEU A 57 9.92 6.63 -2.37
C LEU A 57 9.15 5.66 -1.48
N GLY A 58 7.99 6.07 -0.98
CA GLY A 58 7.17 5.27 -0.09
C GLY A 58 5.96 4.64 -0.77
N TRP A 59 5.29 3.78 -0.01
CA TRP A 59 4.03 3.15 -0.41
C TRP A 59 3.00 3.36 0.69
N LEU A 60 1.85 3.91 0.32
CA LEU A 60 0.75 4.18 1.22
C LEU A 60 -0.52 3.50 0.69
N ALA A 61 -1.14 2.67 1.51
CA ALA A 61 -2.36 1.97 1.16
C ALA A 61 -3.56 2.64 1.84
N ASP A 62 -4.39 3.31 1.06
CA ASP A 62 -5.59 3.97 1.56
C ASP A 62 -6.77 3.01 1.46
N THR A 63 -7.07 2.33 2.55
CA THR A 63 -8.11 1.32 2.64
C THR A 63 -9.37 1.81 3.33
N ARG A 64 -9.54 3.12 3.52
CA ARG A 64 -10.70 3.68 4.24
C ARG A 64 -12.03 3.25 3.65
N SER A 65 -12.09 3.19 2.33
CA SER A 65 -13.32 2.82 1.61
C SER A 65 -13.29 1.38 1.08
N HIS A 66 -12.33 0.58 1.54
CA HIS A 66 -12.19 -0.81 1.11
C HIS A 66 -12.99 -1.74 2.02
N SER A 67 -13.59 -2.77 1.44
CA SER A 67 -14.11 -3.89 2.19
C SER A 67 -12.94 -4.77 2.66
N ALA A 68 -13.25 -5.84 3.42
CA ALA A 68 -12.21 -6.72 3.92
C ALA A 68 -11.40 -7.37 2.78
N ILE A 69 -10.10 -7.56 2.99
CA ILE A 69 -9.25 -8.28 2.05
C ILE A 69 -9.59 -9.78 2.15
N ARG A 70 -9.92 -10.39 1.02
CA ARG A 70 -10.23 -11.82 0.97
C ARG A 70 -9.03 -12.66 1.38
N THR A 71 -9.29 -13.81 1.98
CA THR A 71 -8.22 -14.74 2.39
C THR A 71 -7.32 -15.12 1.21
N ALA A 72 -7.90 -15.41 0.06
CA ALA A 72 -7.13 -15.75 -1.14
C ALA A 72 -6.20 -14.61 -1.58
N ASP A 73 -6.66 -13.35 -1.45
CA ASP A 73 -5.85 -12.19 -1.80
C ASP A 73 -4.75 -11.94 -0.77
N GLN A 74 -5.01 -12.21 0.51
CA GLN A 74 -3.98 -12.14 1.55
C GLN A 74 -2.88 -13.18 1.30
N GLU A 75 -3.27 -14.39 0.92
CA GLU A 75 -2.31 -15.46 0.57
C GLU A 75 -1.48 -15.07 -0.64
N TRP A 76 -2.11 -14.49 -1.65
CA TRP A 76 -1.41 -14.01 -2.84
C TRP A 76 -0.42 -12.89 -2.50
N LEU A 77 -0.80 -11.94 -1.65
CA LEU A 77 0.11 -10.89 -1.20
C LEU A 77 1.35 -11.50 -0.54
N THR A 78 1.15 -12.39 0.41
CA THR A 78 2.25 -13.00 1.17
C THR A 78 3.15 -13.86 0.27
N ALA A 79 2.56 -14.66 -0.63
CA ALA A 79 3.31 -15.62 -1.44
C ALA A 79 3.94 -15.00 -2.69
N ASN A 80 3.43 -13.88 -3.16
CA ASN A 80 3.81 -13.35 -4.48
C ASN A 80 4.17 -11.87 -4.44
N TRP A 81 3.21 -11.00 -4.09
CA TRP A 81 3.39 -9.57 -4.21
C TRP A 81 4.45 -9.02 -3.25
N ASP A 82 4.45 -9.47 -2.00
CA ASP A 82 5.37 -8.94 -0.97
C ASP A 82 6.83 -9.16 -1.34
N LEU A 83 7.15 -10.30 -1.93
CA LEU A 83 8.50 -10.56 -2.42
C LEU A 83 8.89 -9.56 -3.51
N ARG A 84 8.01 -9.36 -4.48
CA ARG A 84 8.27 -8.41 -5.58
C ARG A 84 8.38 -6.98 -5.06
N ALA A 85 7.55 -6.61 -4.10
CA ALA A 85 7.60 -5.30 -3.45
C ALA A 85 8.93 -5.08 -2.74
N TYR A 86 9.37 -6.07 -1.97
CA TYR A 86 10.64 -6.02 -1.27
C TYR A 86 11.81 -5.86 -2.25
N LEU A 87 11.82 -6.63 -3.33
CA LEU A 87 12.85 -6.53 -4.37
C LEU A 87 12.82 -5.17 -5.08
N ALA A 88 11.68 -4.53 -5.15
CA ALA A 88 11.55 -3.18 -5.73
C ALA A 88 12.02 -2.06 -4.78
N GLY A 89 12.29 -2.38 -3.51
CA GLY A 89 12.78 -1.43 -2.53
C GLY A 89 11.78 -1.03 -1.45
N ILE A 90 10.58 -1.59 -1.45
CA ILE A 90 9.57 -1.29 -0.44
C ILE A 90 9.95 -1.99 0.86
N ARG A 91 10.11 -1.22 1.95
CA ARG A 91 10.46 -1.72 3.28
C ARG A 91 9.42 -1.39 4.32
N HIS A 92 8.52 -0.46 4.03
CA HIS A 92 7.51 0.00 4.95
C HIS A 92 6.23 0.36 4.19
N VAL A 93 5.09 -0.06 4.71
CA VAL A 93 3.77 0.27 4.16
C VAL A 93 2.95 0.98 5.23
N CYS A 94 2.48 2.19 4.93
CA CYS A 94 1.55 2.89 5.80
C CYS A 94 0.13 2.64 5.32
N PHE A 95 -0.75 2.26 6.25
CA PHE A 95 -2.16 2.07 5.96
C PHE A 95 -3.00 3.20 6.52
N VAL A 96 -4.00 3.64 5.74
CA VAL A 96 -5.16 4.34 6.30
C VAL A 96 -6.22 3.28 6.48
N ILE A 97 -6.60 2.99 7.74
CA ILE A 97 -7.43 1.84 8.07
C ILE A 97 -8.92 2.09 7.80
N PRO A 98 -9.69 1.03 7.45
CA PRO A 98 -11.13 1.18 7.30
C PRO A 98 -11.83 1.30 8.65
N ASP A 99 -13.05 1.84 8.66
CA ASP A 99 -13.86 1.94 9.86
C ASP A 99 -14.40 0.58 10.32
N SER A 100 -14.56 -0.37 9.41
CA SER A 100 -15.12 -1.67 9.74
C SER A 100 -14.14 -2.51 10.55
N VAL A 101 -14.65 -3.19 11.58
CA VAL A 101 -13.85 -4.09 12.42
C VAL A 101 -13.27 -5.23 11.59
N VAL A 102 -14.06 -5.80 10.69
CA VAL A 102 -13.61 -6.90 9.84
C VAL A 102 -12.48 -6.43 8.91
N GLY A 103 -12.62 -5.24 8.33
CA GLY A 103 -11.56 -4.65 7.51
C GLY A 103 -10.26 -4.45 8.30
N GLN A 104 -10.36 -3.93 9.53
CA GLN A 104 -9.20 -3.75 10.39
C GLN A 104 -8.52 -5.07 10.72
N ILE A 105 -9.29 -6.13 10.97
CA ILE A 105 -8.75 -7.47 11.23
C ILE A 105 -7.92 -7.95 10.04
N THR A 106 -8.41 -7.77 8.82
CA THR A 106 -7.69 -8.23 7.62
C THR A 106 -6.39 -7.45 7.41
N ILE A 107 -6.37 -6.16 7.72
CA ILE A 107 -5.13 -5.36 7.69
C ILE A 107 -4.15 -5.85 8.75
N ASN A 108 -4.60 -6.14 9.96
CA ASN A 108 -3.75 -6.68 11.02
C ASN A 108 -3.16 -8.04 10.63
N THR A 109 -3.95 -8.91 10.00
CA THR A 109 -3.47 -10.21 9.53
C THR A 109 -2.38 -10.04 8.47
N TYR A 110 -2.60 -9.17 7.51
CA TYR A 110 -1.58 -8.86 6.50
C TYR A 110 -0.31 -8.33 7.16
N SER A 111 -0.43 -7.37 8.06
CA SER A 111 0.72 -6.74 8.73
C SER A 111 1.55 -7.76 9.49
N THR A 112 0.90 -8.66 10.23
CA THR A 112 1.59 -9.71 10.98
C THR A 112 2.38 -10.62 10.03
N ASN A 113 1.77 -11.04 8.92
CA ASN A 113 2.41 -11.91 7.95
C ASN A 113 3.61 -11.22 7.26
N ALA A 114 3.45 -9.98 6.86
CA ALA A 114 4.49 -9.23 6.17
C ALA A 114 5.71 -9.00 7.08
N GLU A 115 5.48 -8.63 8.33
CA GLU A 115 6.55 -8.36 9.29
C GLU A 115 7.26 -9.63 9.74
N ALA A 116 6.57 -10.76 9.75
CA ALA A 116 7.13 -12.05 10.16
C ALA A 116 8.00 -12.71 9.11
N SER A 117 8.02 -12.21 7.88
CA SER A 117 8.85 -12.81 6.82
C SER A 117 10.33 -12.69 7.17
N ALA A 118 11.04 -13.82 7.15
CA ALA A 118 12.48 -13.83 7.41
C ALA A 118 13.29 -13.35 6.21
N GLU A 119 12.78 -13.55 5.00
CA GLU A 119 13.50 -13.27 3.75
C GLU A 119 13.22 -11.88 3.19
N HIS A 120 11.97 -11.40 3.36
CA HIS A 120 11.54 -10.10 2.81
C HIS A 120 10.59 -9.38 3.77
N PRO A 121 11.06 -9.02 4.97
CA PRO A 121 10.21 -8.37 5.95
C PRO A 121 9.81 -6.96 5.50
N ILE A 122 8.51 -6.66 5.60
CA ILE A 122 7.97 -5.34 5.33
C ILE A 122 7.29 -4.88 6.62
N THR A 123 7.76 -3.77 7.18
CA THR A 123 7.14 -3.17 8.36
C THR A 123 5.88 -2.41 7.95
N THR A 124 4.95 -2.28 8.86
CA THR A 124 3.68 -1.59 8.59
C THR A 124 3.33 -0.63 9.72
N SER A 125 2.54 0.39 9.40
CA SER A 125 1.91 1.25 10.38
C SER A 125 0.46 1.50 9.96
N GLN A 126 -0.40 1.82 10.95
CA GLN A 126 -1.82 2.01 10.71
C GLN A 126 -2.23 3.38 11.23
N HIS A 127 -3.00 4.10 10.43
CA HIS A 127 -3.42 5.48 10.72
C HIS A 127 -4.89 5.66 10.40
N ARG A 128 -5.53 6.64 11.05
CA ARG A 128 -6.95 6.92 10.86
C ARG A 128 -7.22 7.86 9.71
N THR A 129 -6.25 8.69 9.35
CA THR A 129 -6.41 9.69 8.28
C THR A 129 -5.28 9.61 7.28
N LEU A 130 -5.55 10.06 6.07
CA LEU A 130 -4.54 10.14 5.03
C LEU A 130 -3.42 11.10 5.43
N ALA A 131 -3.75 12.23 6.07
CA ALA A 131 -2.76 13.20 6.52
C ALA A 131 -1.78 12.60 7.55
N GLU A 132 -2.29 11.84 8.52
CA GLU A 132 -1.45 11.16 9.50
C GLU A 132 -0.55 10.12 8.85
N ALA A 133 -1.08 9.32 7.93
CA ALA A 133 -0.31 8.32 7.21
C ALA A 133 0.82 8.95 6.39
N LYS A 134 0.53 10.03 5.69
CA LYS A 134 1.53 10.78 4.91
C LYS A 134 2.63 11.34 5.80
N ALA A 135 2.27 11.91 6.95
CA ALA A 135 3.24 12.49 7.89
C ALA A 135 4.17 11.42 8.46
N GLU A 136 3.62 10.28 8.86
CA GLU A 136 4.39 9.15 9.38
C GLU A 136 5.32 8.56 8.31
N LEU A 137 4.81 8.36 7.11
CA LEU A 137 5.60 7.81 6.03
C LEU A 137 6.74 8.75 5.66
N ARG A 138 6.48 10.05 5.61
CA ARG A 138 7.52 11.04 5.34
C ARG A 138 8.61 10.99 6.40
N ALA A 139 8.25 10.91 7.67
CA ALA A 139 9.22 10.81 8.77
C ALA A 139 10.04 9.52 8.66
N THR A 140 9.41 8.41 8.33
CA THR A 140 10.09 7.12 8.13
C THR A 140 11.09 7.20 6.97
N LEU A 141 10.71 7.80 5.85
CA LEU A 141 11.59 7.95 4.69
C LEU A 141 12.78 8.86 4.98
N LEU A 142 12.56 9.94 5.73
CA LEU A 142 13.64 10.87 6.09
C LEU A 142 14.64 10.24 7.07
N GLY A 143 14.24 9.22 7.83
CA GLY A 143 15.11 8.51 8.76
C GLY A 143 15.98 7.43 8.12
N GLN A 144 15.82 7.21 6.83
CA GLN A 144 16.60 6.18 6.12
C GLN A 144 17.97 6.66 5.68
#